data_1cd7b6b7873fa0baa8669a070c76b081
#
_entry.id   1cd7b6b7873fa0baa8669a070c76b081
#
_cell.length_a   1.000
_cell.length_b   1.000
_cell.length_c   1.000
_cell.angle_alpha   90.00
_cell.angle_beta   90.00
_cell.angle_gamma   90.00
#
_symmetry.space_group_name_H-M   'P 1'
#
loop_
_entity.id
_entity.type
_entity.pdbx_description
1 polymer ?
#
loop_
_entity_poly.entity_id
_entity_poly.type
_entity_poly.pdbx_seq_one_letter_code
_entity_poly.pdbx_strand_id
1 'polypeptide(L)'
;MNINGCLGCWRGGKDPDHPCTQRDDMEKIYPEYRDAEVIVLASPLYYWFISGFLKNAFDRLFAIAESDPNYSNPRKETALIMAAEGAGFEESEFWYDGICRHVGWKSLGKILCGWVTQPGDTEGKAELNKAYELGRSI
;
A
#
# COMPACT_ATOMS: atom_id res chain seq x y z
N MET A 1 -5.99 5.41 13.07
CA MET A 1 -6.95 4.36 12.67
C MET A 1 -6.63 3.10 13.46
N ASN A 2 -7.65 2.38 13.91
CA ASN A 2 -7.50 1.09 14.57
C ASN A 2 -7.80 -0.01 13.54
N ILE A 3 -6.76 -0.71 13.06
CA ILE A 3 -6.85 -1.75 12.04
C ILE A 3 -6.13 -2.99 12.56
N ASN A 4 -6.90 -4.05 12.79
CA ASN A 4 -6.36 -5.34 13.23
C ASN A 4 -5.74 -6.11 12.04
N GLY A 5 -4.81 -6.99 12.34
CA GLY A 5 -4.22 -7.89 11.35
C GLY A 5 -5.25 -8.84 10.72
N CYS A 6 -4.95 -9.34 9.53
CA CYS A 6 -5.78 -10.34 8.88
C CYS A 6 -5.79 -11.65 9.69
N LEU A 7 -6.97 -12.23 9.89
CA LEU A 7 -7.14 -13.50 10.61
C LEU A 7 -6.95 -14.75 9.74
N GLY A 8 -6.81 -14.59 8.41
CA GLY A 8 -6.75 -15.72 7.49
C GLY A 8 -7.99 -16.63 7.54
N CYS A 9 -9.15 -16.06 7.86
CA CYS A 9 -10.33 -16.85 8.22
C CYS A 9 -11.16 -17.36 7.04
N TRP A 10 -10.90 -16.89 5.83
CA TRP A 10 -11.64 -17.24 4.60
C TRP A 10 -13.17 -17.10 4.75
N ARG A 11 -13.62 -16.07 5.43
CA ARG A 11 -15.05 -15.82 5.73
C ARG A 11 -15.56 -14.49 5.19
N GLY A 12 -14.70 -13.78 4.46
CA GLY A 12 -15.04 -12.51 3.81
C GLY A 12 -15.89 -12.69 2.57
N GLY A 13 -16.08 -11.59 1.84
CA GLY A 13 -16.68 -11.59 0.50
C GLY A 13 -18.18 -11.84 0.41
N LYS A 14 -18.87 -12.05 1.52
CA LYS A 14 -20.32 -12.34 1.53
C LYS A 14 -21.18 -11.09 1.37
N ASP A 15 -20.66 -9.97 1.81
CA ASP A 15 -21.31 -8.65 1.76
C ASP A 15 -20.34 -7.68 1.10
N PRO A 16 -20.64 -7.17 -0.11
CA PRO A 16 -19.77 -6.22 -0.79
C PRO A 16 -19.52 -4.93 -0.01
N ASP A 17 -20.48 -4.48 0.78
CA ASP A 17 -20.32 -3.25 1.57
C ASP A 17 -19.48 -3.49 2.83
N HIS A 18 -19.49 -4.73 3.33
CA HIS A 18 -18.73 -5.17 4.49
C HIS A 18 -17.92 -6.44 4.18
N PRO A 19 -16.90 -6.34 3.33
CA PRO A 19 -16.23 -7.51 2.75
C PRO A 19 -15.46 -8.35 3.77
N CYS A 20 -15.07 -7.80 4.92
CA CYS A 20 -14.38 -8.53 5.98
C CYS A 20 -15.29 -8.81 7.18
N THR A 21 -15.02 -9.90 7.89
CA THR A 21 -15.75 -10.26 9.12
C THR A 21 -15.37 -9.40 10.33
N GLN A 22 -14.19 -8.77 10.32
CA GLN A 22 -13.74 -7.88 11.38
C GLN A 22 -14.38 -6.49 11.20
N ARG A 23 -14.81 -5.88 12.29
CA ARG A 23 -15.39 -4.55 12.35
C ARG A 23 -14.38 -3.60 12.99
N ASP A 24 -13.71 -2.81 12.17
CA ASP A 24 -12.70 -1.83 12.57
C ASP A 24 -12.58 -0.73 11.49
N ASP A 25 -11.56 0.12 11.58
CA ASP A 25 -11.40 1.24 10.64
C ASP A 25 -11.13 0.83 9.18
N MET A 26 -10.93 -0.46 8.88
CA MET A 26 -10.89 -0.93 7.49
C MET A 26 -12.21 -0.68 6.74
N GLU A 27 -13.34 -0.59 7.44
CA GLU A 27 -14.62 -0.25 6.83
C GLU A 27 -14.61 1.13 6.15
N LYS A 28 -13.74 2.02 6.57
CA LYS A 28 -13.51 3.33 5.93
C LYS A 28 -12.60 3.24 4.70
N ILE A 29 -11.73 2.22 4.67
CA ILE A 29 -10.73 2.04 3.59
C ILE A 29 -11.33 1.27 2.40
N TYR A 30 -12.19 0.30 2.64
CA TYR A 30 -12.72 -0.54 1.56
C TYR A 30 -13.42 0.26 0.44
N PRO A 31 -14.34 1.20 0.71
CA PRO A 31 -14.94 2.00 -0.36
C PRO A 31 -13.91 2.85 -1.07
N GLU A 32 -13.04 3.55 -0.35
CA GLU A 32 -11.97 4.38 -0.92
C GLU A 32 -11.04 3.54 -1.82
N TYR A 33 -10.67 2.34 -1.36
CA TYR A 33 -9.85 1.43 -2.15
C TYR A 33 -10.57 0.96 -3.42
N ARG A 34 -11.87 0.70 -3.38
CA ARG A 34 -12.61 0.29 -4.58
C ARG A 34 -12.67 1.41 -5.61
N ASP A 35 -12.93 2.62 -5.16
CA ASP A 35 -13.21 3.77 -6.03
C ASP A 35 -11.93 4.45 -6.55
N ALA A 36 -10.81 4.36 -5.83
CA ALA A 36 -9.56 4.96 -6.26
C ALA A 36 -9.05 4.35 -7.57
N GLU A 37 -8.63 5.17 -8.51
CA GLU A 37 -7.91 4.76 -9.71
C GLU A 37 -6.41 4.58 -9.42
N VAL A 38 -5.87 5.42 -8.54
CA VAL A 38 -4.47 5.42 -8.13
C VAL A 38 -4.34 5.18 -6.63
N ILE A 39 -3.38 4.33 -6.23
CA ILE A 39 -3.03 4.07 -4.85
C ILE A 39 -1.57 4.40 -4.60
N VAL A 40 -1.31 5.27 -3.65
CA VAL A 40 0.04 5.55 -3.16
C VAL A 40 0.27 4.79 -1.86
N LEU A 41 1.18 3.83 -1.88
CA LEU A 41 1.64 3.12 -0.68
C LEU A 41 2.78 3.92 -0.07
N ALA A 42 2.51 4.60 1.05
CA ALA A 42 3.49 5.41 1.75
C ALA A 42 3.85 4.78 3.10
N SER A 43 5.13 4.56 3.36
CA SER A 43 5.60 3.91 4.58
C SER A 43 7.02 4.31 4.95
N PRO A 44 7.35 4.43 6.24
CA PRO A 44 8.75 4.29 6.65
C PRO A 44 9.24 2.86 6.36
N LEU A 45 10.55 2.70 6.20
CA LEU A 45 11.19 1.40 6.15
C LEU A 45 11.45 0.91 7.57
N TYR A 46 10.80 -0.16 7.98
CA TYR A 46 11.01 -0.81 9.27
C TYR A 46 11.45 -2.26 9.07
N TYR A 47 12.68 -2.58 9.49
CA TYR A 47 13.24 -3.92 9.30
C TYR A 47 13.10 -4.42 7.85
N TRP A 48 13.59 -3.61 6.89
CA TRP A 48 13.57 -3.88 5.44
C TRP A 48 12.18 -4.04 4.81
N PHE A 49 11.12 -3.63 5.54
CA PHE A 49 9.76 -3.80 5.07
C PHE A 49 8.87 -2.58 5.35
N ILE A 50 7.65 -2.59 4.81
CA ILE A 50 6.63 -1.60 5.13
C ILE A 50 6.23 -1.70 6.60
N SER A 51 5.71 -0.60 7.16
CA SER A 51 5.25 -0.57 8.55
C SER A 51 4.14 -1.59 8.80
N GLY A 52 4.08 -2.13 10.01
CA GLY A 52 3.03 -3.07 10.41
C GLY A 52 1.62 -2.49 10.24
N PHE A 53 1.44 -1.19 10.44
CA PHE A 53 0.14 -0.53 10.22
C PHE A 53 -0.30 -0.59 8.74
N LEU A 54 0.60 -0.28 7.82
CA LEU A 54 0.31 -0.38 6.39
C LEU A 54 0.09 -1.85 5.99
N LYS A 55 0.90 -2.76 6.53
CA LYS A 55 0.78 -4.19 6.25
C LYS A 55 -0.56 -4.75 6.74
N ASN A 56 -1.03 -4.37 7.92
CA ASN A 56 -2.35 -4.79 8.42
C ASN A 56 -3.47 -4.37 7.45
N ALA A 57 -3.46 -3.11 7.01
CA ALA A 57 -4.45 -2.63 6.06
C ALA A 57 -4.34 -3.38 4.72
N PHE A 58 -3.10 -3.55 4.22
CA PHE A 58 -2.85 -4.20 2.94
C PHE A 58 -3.33 -5.67 2.92
N ASP A 59 -3.00 -6.46 3.95
CA ASP A 59 -3.43 -7.86 4.03
C ASP A 59 -4.95 -8.00 4.06
N ARG A 60 -5.63 -7.00 4.62
CA ARG A 60 -7.08 -6.97 4.72
C ARG A 60 -7.77 -6.64 3.38
N LEU A 61 -7.05 -6.09 2.39
CA LEU A 61 -7.57 -5.88 1.03
C LEU A 61 -7.94 -7.20 0.34
N PHE A 62 -7.41 -8.33 0.80
CA PHE A 62 -7.82 -9.65 0.31
C PHE A 62 -9.33 -9.89 0.41
N ALA A 63 -10.01 -9.29 1.39
CA ALA A 63 -11.46 -9.38 1.52
C ALA A 63 -12.22 -8.82 0.29
N ILE A 64 -11.63 -7.85 -0.41
CA ILE A 64 -12.17 -7.34 -1.68
C ILE A 64 -12.07 -8.43 -2.77
N ALA A 65 -10.93 -9.12 -2.86
CA ALA A 65 -10.79 -10.24 -3.79
C ALA A 65 -11.76 -11.38 -3.48
N GLU A 66 -12.01 -11.68 -2.19
CA GLU A 66 -13.02 -12.68 -1.78
C GLU A 66 -14.45 -12.29 -2.21
N SER A 67 -14.71 -10.98 -2.44
CA SER A 67 -16.02 -10.50 -2.90
C SER A 67 -16.22 -10.67 -4.42
N ASP A 68 -15.14 -10.90 -5.15
CA ASP A 68 -15.19 -11.10 -6.61
C ASP A 68 -15.30 -12.58 -6.96
N PRO A 69 -16.19 -12.99 -7.90
CA PRO A 69 -16.34 -14.39 -8.30
C PRO A 69 -15.08 -15.06 -8.84
N ASN A 70 -14.13 -14.27 -9.34
CA ASN A 70 -12.85 -14.75 -9.89
C ASN A 70 -11.69 -14.53 -8.92
N TYR A 71 -11.97 -14.14 -7.69
CA TYR A 71 -10.94 -13.78 -6.69
C TYR A 71 -9.96 -12.72 -7.18
N SER A 72 -10.44 -11.74 -7.94
CA SER A 72 -9.61 -10.68 -8.49
C SER A 72 -9.72 -9.38 -7.70
N ASN A 73 -8.61 -8.69 -7.57
CA ASN A 73 -8.58 -7.32 -7.07
C ASN A 73 -8.86 -6.33 -8.21
N PRO A 74 -9.45 -5.16 -7.92
CA PRO A 74 -9.56 -4.08 -8.88
C PRO A 74 -8.19 -3.70 -9.44
N ARG A 75 -8.09 -3.56 -10.76
CA ARG A 75 -6.86 -3.06 -11.40
C ARG A 75 -6.69 -1.59 -11.10
N LYS A 76 -5.46 -1.20 -10.75
CA LYS A 76 -5.14 0.16 -10.34
C LYS A 76 -3.76 0.58 -10.82
N GLU A 77 -3.53 1.87 -10.88
CA GLU A 77 -2.18 2.42 -10.92
C GLU A 77 -1.69 2.60 -9.48
N THR A 78 -0.39 2.42 -9.24
CA THR A 78 0.15 2.50 -7.89
C THR A 78 1.57 3.06 -7.87
N ALA A 79 1.91 3.72 -6.77
CA ALA A 79 3.27 4.15 -6.47
C ALA A 79 3.68 3.70 -5.07
N LEU A 80 4.97 3.47 -4.87
CA LEU A 80 5.57 3.21 -3.57
C LEU A 80 6.40 4.41 -3.15
N ILE A 81 6.13 4.96 -1.97
CA ILE A 81 6.93 6.05 -1.37
C ILE A 81 7.44 5.57 -0.02
N MET A 82 8.76 5.56 0.14
CA MET A 82 9.37 5.16 1.42
C MET A 82 10.46 6.12 1.86
N ALA A 83 10.61 6.24 3.18
CA ALA A 83 11.70 6.94 3.81
C ALA A 83 12.39 6.04 4.83
N ALA A 84 13.71 6.18 4.99
CA ALA A 84 14.50 5.39 5.91
C ALA A 84 15.68 6.21 6.50
N GLU A 85 16.10 5.84 7.70
CA GLU A 85 17.32 6.35 8.31
C GLU A 85 18.59 6.00 7.51
N GLY A 86 18.58 4.85 6.84
CA GLY A 86 19.68 4.39 5.99
C GLY A 86 19.22 4.05 4.57
N ALA A 87 19.78 3.00 4.03
CA ALA A 87 19.44 2.39 2.75
C ALA A 87 18.91 0.95 2.98
N GLY A 88 18.65 0.19 1.91
CA GLY A 88 18.22 -1.21 2.05
C GLY A 88 16.73 -1.39 1.77
N PHE A 89 16.26 -0.86 0.64
CA PHE A 89 14.86 -0.95 0.23
C PHE A 89 14.55 -2.19 -0.61
N GLU A 90 15.55 -3.00 -0.93
CA GLU A 90 15.49 -4.07 -1.93
C GLU A 90 14.38 -5.07 -1.64
N GLU A 91 14.16 -5.46 -0.38
CA GLU A 91 13.11 -6.39 0.01
C GLU A 91 11.71 -5.78 -0.17
N SER A 92 11.57 -4.50 0.18
CA SER A 92 10.31 -3.77 -0.03
C SER A 92 10.02 -3.53 -1.50
N GLU A 93 11.04 -3.26 -2.32
CA GLU A 93 10.90 -3.16 -3.77
C GLU A 93 10.50 -4.50 -4.38
N PHE A 94 11.16 -5.58 -4.00
CA PHE A 94 10.84 -6.93 -4.49
C PHE A 94 9.39 -7.31 -4.15
N TRP A 95 8.96 -7.02 -2.92
CA TRP A 95 7.58 -7.24 -2.50
C TRP A 95 6.60 -6.40 -3.33
N TYR A 96 6.87 -5.11 -3.50
CA TYR A 96 6.00 -4.20 -4.26
C TYR A 96 5.87 -4.64 -5.72
N ASP A 97 6.97 -4.95 -6.37
CA ASP A 97 6.97 -5.45 -7.76
C ASP A 97 6.25 -6.81 -7.87
N GLY A 98 6.40 -7.67 -6.86
CA GLY A 98 5.69 -8.93 -6.75
C GLY A 98 4.18 -8.76 -6.67
N ILE A 99 3.73 -7.84 -5.81
CA ILE A 99 2.30 -7.51 -5.67
C ILE A 99 1.74 -6.91 -6.96
N CYS A 100 2.43 -5.95 -7.57
CA CYS A 100 1.98 -5.34 -8.82
C CYS A 100 1.77 -6.42 -9.91
N ARG A 101 2.70 -7.36 -10.04
CA ARG A 101 2.55 -8.48 -10.99
C ARG A 101 1.38 -9.40 -10.62
N HIS A 102 1.23 -9.74 -9.34
CA HIS A 102 0.21 -10.69 -8.87
C HIS A 102 -1.20 -10.15 -9.03
N VAL A 103 -1.44 -8.90 -8.59
CA VAL A 103 -2.77 -8.27 -8.66
C VAL A 103 -3.04 -7.55 -9.98
N GLY A 104 -2.06 -7.46 -10.86
CA GLY A 104 -2.21 -6.78 -12.15
C GLY A 104 -2.26 -5.25 -12.02
N TRP A 105 -1.60 -4.68 -11.02
CA TRP A 105 -1.47 -3.23 -10.87
C TRP A 105 -0.35 -2.68 -11.76
N LYS A 106 -0.58 -1.48 -12.30
CA LYS A 106 0.43 -0.75 -13.05
C LYS A 106 1.24 0.13 -12.11
N SER A 107 2.54 -0.14 -11.98
CA SER A 107 3.42 0.73 -11.21
C SER A 107 3.68 2.04 -11.95
N LEU A 108 3.47 3.15 -11.26
CA LEU A 108 3.83 4.51 -11.69
C LEU A 108 5.25 4.87 -11.26
N GLY A 109 5.83 4.12 -10.33
CA GLY A 109 7.19 4.32 -9.86
C GLY A 109 7.37 4.08 -8.37
N LYS A 110 8.63 4.21 -7.96
CA LYS A 110 9.06 4.06 -6.57
C LYS A 110 9.91 5.28 -6.18
N ILE A 111 9.58 5.90 -5.07
CA ILE A 111 10.32 7.02 -4.47
C ILE A 111 10.88 6.52 -3.14
N LEU A 112 12.17 6.26 -3.10
CA LEU A 112 12.85 5.63 -1.97
C LEU A 112 13.91 6.60 -1.42
N CYS A 113 13.58 7.26 -0.33
CA CYS A 113 14.39 8.31 0.25
C CYS A 113 15.16 7.80 1.48
N GLY A 114 16.41 7.44 1.31
CA GLY A 114 17.30 7.06 2.40
C GLY A 114 17.96 8.26 3.09
N TRP A 115 18.58 7.96 4.24
CA TRP A 115 19.32 8.93 5.05
C TRP A 115 18.43 10.10 5.51
N VAL A 116 17.26 9.76 6.03
CA VAL A 116 16.27 10.67 6.60
C VAL A 116 16.05 10.30 8.06
N THR A 117 16.58 11.13 8.96
CA THR A 117 16.54 10.89 10.41
C THR A 117 15.73 11.94 11.16
N GLN A 118 15.65 13.14 10.61
CA GLN A 118 14.97 14.28 11.22
C GLN A 118 13.97 14.93 10.24
N PRO A 119 12.95 15.61 10.76
CA PRO A 119 12.12 16.49 9.94
C PRO A 119 12.96 17.49 9.14
N GLY A 120 12.72 17.59 7.85
CA GLY A 120 13.46 18.46 6.94
C GLY A 120 14.58 17.76 6.16
N ASP A 121 15.03 16.58 6.54
CA ASP A 121 16.12 15.85 5.86
C ASP A 121 15.81 15.49 4.39
N THR A 122 14.56 15.59 3.97
CA THR A 122 14.14 15.42 2.57
C THR A 122 14.37 16.66 1.73
N GLU A 123 14.57 17.83 2.34
CA GLU A 123 14.79 19.09 1.64
C GLU A 123 16.06 19.02 0.79
N GLY A 124 15.94 19.41 -0.48
CA GLY A 124 17.05 19.37 -1.44
C GLY A 124 17.41 17.99 -1.99
N LYS A 125 16.81 16.92 -1.51
CA LYS A 125 16.99 15.58 -2.10
C LYS A 125 16.27 15.44 -3.43
N ALA A 126 16.87 14.70 -4.36
CA ALA A 126 16.29 14.42 -5.67
C ALA A 126 14.95 13.68 -5.58
N GLU A 127 14.79 12.86 -4.54
CA GLU A 127 13.58 12.08 -4.25
C GLU A 127 12.35 12.97 -4.02
N LEU A 128 12.54 14.15 -3.37
CA LEU A 128 11.45 15.11 -3.18
C LEU A 128 10.93 15.65 -4.52
N ASN A 129 11.83 15.99 -5.43
CA ASN A 129 11.45 16.45 -6.77
C ASN A 129 10.78 15.33 -7.57
N LYS A 130 11.30 14.09 -7.50
CA LYS A 130 10.67 12.92 -8.15
C LYS A 130 9.25 12.69 -7.63
N ALA A 131 9.04 12.81 -6.31
CA ALA A 131 7.71 12.66 -5.70
C ALA A 131 6.75 13.76 -6.18
N TYR A 132 7.23 14.99 -6.28
CA TYR A 132 6.45 16.12 -6.79
C TYR A 132 6.04 15.91 -8.25
N GLU A 133 6.99 15.54 -9.13
CA GLU A 133 6.69 15.28 -10.55
C GLU A 133 5.77 14.07 -10.74
N LEU A 134 5.94 13.02 -9.93
CA LEU A 134 5.01 11.89 -9.92
C LEU A 134 3.60 12.35 -9.56
N GLY A 135 3.44 13.14 -8.49
CA GLY A 135 2.14 13.66 -8.07
C GLY A 135 1.47 14.59 -9.11
N ARG A 136 2.27 15.28 -9.94
CA ARG A 136 1.74 16.09 -11.05
C ARG A 136 1.27 15.27 -12.26
N SER A 137 1.72 14.04 -12.36
CA SER A 137 1.42 13.15 -13.51
C SER A 137 0.22 12.23 -13.28
N ILE A 138 -0.35 12.26 -12.08
CA ILE A 138 -1.50 11.45 -11.64
C ILE A 138 -2.82 12.17 -11.87
#